data_cc6f8801629dcc87db8b58231302f88f
#
_entry.id   cc6f8801629dcc87db8b58231302f88f
#
_cell.length_a   1.000
_cell.length_b   1.000
_cell.length_c   1.000
_cell.angle_alpha   90.00
_cell.angle_beta   90.00
_cell.angle_gamma   90.00
#
_symmetry.space_group_name_H-M   'P 1'
#
loop_
_entity.id
_entity.type
_entity.pdbx_description
1 polymer ?
#
loop_
_entity_poly.entity_id
_entity_poly.type
_entity_poly.pdbx_seq_one_letter_code
_entity_poly.pdbx_strand_id
1 'polypeptide(L)'
;MRVRFQEFASRRFTFHKDPVLVLDEFWSPQEMTYFQDAMNRSRWKALADMPETSQAFPNCGNWLKAEIGELERRVFLDRLALPCIMDYIESFPNVKQRHVTSSYYTYVAGDCLSLHADTDTRYSSDPRGLEAEKRLAMVTYLHDEWLPDWAGELIIYESKQDREGKQVFEVSYCIPPQPGSLVLFTVPRLHRVCRVDPLAGDHKRLSIAGWFMTEH
;
A
#
# COMPACT_ATOMS: atom_id res chain seq x y z
N MET A 1 11.61 13.28 8.34
CA MET A 1 11.30 12.43 7.16
C MET A 1 12.59 12.12 6.42
N ARG A 2 12.85 10.88 6.12
CA ARG A 2 14.07 10.41 5.47
C ARG A 2 13.69 9.60 4.24
N VAL A 3 14.23 9.94 3.06
CA VAL A 3 14.04 9.17 1.83
C VAL A 3 15.03 8.01 1.84
N ARG A 4 14.55 6.78 1.84
CA ARG A 4 15.40 5.58 1.89
C ARG A 4 15.92 5.16 0.52
N PHE A 5 15.15 5.42 -0.54
CA PHE A 5 15.54 5.17 -1.92
C PHE A 5 15.49 6.47 -2.71
N GLN A 6 16.63 6.90 -3.22
CA GLN A 6 16.76 8.11 -4.02
C GLN A 6 17.22 7.79 -5.43
N GLU A 7 16.54 8.33 -6.40
CA GLU A 7 17.05 9.02 -7.59
C GLU A 7 15.88 9.50 -8.46
N PHE A 8 15.25 10.61 -8.06
CA PHE A 8 14.14 11.16 -8.83
C PHE A 8 14.55 12.29 -9.77
N ALA A 9 15.82 12.67 -9.80
CA ALA A 9 16.28 13.81 -10.58
C ALA A 9 15.96 13.62 -12.07
N SER A 10 14.94 14.33 -12.55
CA SER A 10 14.64 14.63 -13.95
C SER A 10 14.28 13.48 -14.90
N ARG A 11 13.91 12.30 -14.43
CA ARG A 11 13.44 11.21 -15.30
C ARG A 11 11.92 11.11 -15.29
N ARG A 12 11.32 10.86 -16.45
CA ARG A 12 9.97 10.31 -16.52
C ARG A 12 10.06 8.82 -16.22
N PHE A 13 9.34 8.39 -15.20
CA PHE A 13 9.25 6.98 -14.82
C PHE A 13 8.25 6.23 -15.69
N THR A 14 8.42 4.91 -15.76
CA THR A 14 7.48 3.99 -16.39
C THR A 14 6.88 3.08 -15.32
N PHE A 15 5.68 2.54 -15.52
CA PHE A 15 5.03 1.70 -14.51
C PHE A 15 5.65 0.29 -14.36
N HIS A 16 6.69 -0.06 -15.13
CA HIS A 16 7.19 -1.43 -15.21
C HIS A 16 8.53 -1.69 -14.50
N LYS A 17 9.34 -0.68 -14.23
CA LYS A 17 10.71 -0.87 -13.70
C LYS A 17 11.14 0.20 -12.69
N ASP A 18 10.25 0.99 -12.19
CA ASP A 18 10.64 2.19 -11.49
C ASP A 18 10.82 1.98 -9.99
N PRO A 19 11.64 2.86 -9.35
CA PRO A 19 12.00 2.67 -7.98
C PRO A 19 10.79 2.75 -7.06
N VAL A 20 10.82 1.95 -6.01
CA VAL A 20 9.92 2.07 -4.89
C VAL A 20 10.37 3.26 -4.05
N LEU A 21 9.45 4.19 -3.75
CA LEU A 21 9.72 5.26 -2.81
C LEU A 21 9.39 4.78 -1.40
N VAL A 22 10.36 4.87 -0.50
CA VAL A 22 10.16 4.61 0.93
C VAL A 22 10.56 5.85 1.71
N LEU A 23 9.63 6.38 2.48
CA LEU A 23 9.82 7.52 3.37
C LEU A 23 9.70 7.07 4.82
N ASP A 24 10.81 7.09 5.54
CA ASP A 24 10.80 6.89 6.98
C ASP A 24 10.38 8.18 7.69
N GLU A 25 9.75 8.05 8.86
CA GLU A 25 9.27 9.19 9.66
C GLU A 25 8.29 10.08 8.85
N PHE A 26 7.47 9.45 8.00
CA PHE A 26 6.43 10.15 7.24
C PHE A 26 5.38 10.74 8.18
N TRP A 27 5.00 10.01 9.24
CA TRP A 27 4.13 10.48 10.30
C TRP A 27 4.92 10.94 11.52
N SER A 28 4.47 12.01 12.16
CA SER A 28 4.87 12.34 13.52
C SER A 28 4.14 11.42 14.52
N PRO A 29 4.68 11.28 15.76
CA PRO A 29 3.98 10.50 16.80
C PRO A 29 2.56 11.00 17.08
N GLN A 30 2.32 12.32 17.05
CA GLN A 30 1.01 12.92 17.28
C GLN A 30 0.01 12.56 16.16
N GLU A 31 0.46 12.58 14.89
CA GLU A 31 -0.37 12.16 13.76
C GLU A 31 -0.67 10.67 13.82
N MET A 32 0.28 9.83 14.20
CA MET A 32 0.06 8.39 14.39
C MET A 32 -1.02 8.14 15.45
N THR A 33 -0.92 8.78 16.62
CA THR A 33 -1.95 8.69 17.68
C THR A 33 -3.31 9.13 17.17
N TYR A 34 -3.38 10.23 16.41
CA TYR A 34 -4.63 10.72 15.81
C TYR A 34 -5.29 9.66 14.92
N PHE A 35 -4.52 9.02 14.04
CA PHE A 35 -5.05 7.96 13.17
C PHE A 35 -5.39 6.68 13.94
N GLN A 36 -4.61 6.29 14.92
CA GLN A 36 -4.91 5.13 15.79
C GLN A 36 -6.23 5.33 16.53
N ASP A 37 -6.47 6.52 17.07
CA ASP A 37 -7.75 6.87 17.71
C ASP A 37 -8.92 6.82 16.71
N ALA A 38 -8.72 7.26 15.47
CA ALA A 38 -9.72 7.13 14.43
C ALA A 38 -9.98 5.66 14.07
N MET A 39 -8.93 4.86 13.93
CA MET A 39 -9.03 3.41 13.68
C MET A 39 -9.79 2.70 14.81
N ASN A 40 -9.56 3.07 16.07
CA ASN A 40 -10.27 2.50 17.24
C ASN A 40 -11.78 2.77 17.21
N ARG A 41 -12.23 3.86 16.55
CA ARG A 41 -13.64 4.22 16.38
C ARG A 41 -14.24 3.71 15.07
N SER A 42 -13.44 3.11 14.19
CA SER A 42 -13.86 2.70 12.85
C SER A 42 -14.76 1.46 12.87
N ARG A 43 -15.62 1.36 11.86
CA ARG A 43 -16.43 0.17 11.64
C ARG A 43 -15.68 -0.80 10.73
N TRP A 44 -15.16 -1.83 11.33
CA TRP A 44 -14.37 -2.83 10.64
C TRP A 44 -15.24 -3.89 9.96
N LYS A 45 -14.83 -4.32 8.76
CA LYS A 45 -15.33 -5.50 8.06
C LYS A 45 -14.20 -6.51 7.99
N ALA A 46 -14.47 -7.75 8.38
CA ALA A 46 -13.51 -8.84 8.25
C ALA A 46 -13.45 -9.34 6.81
N LEU A 47 -12.34 -9.97 6.43
CA LEU A 47 -12.20 -10.59 5.09
C LEU A 47 -13.34 -11.55 4.81
N ALA A 48 -13.77 -12.32 5.79
CA ALA A 48 -14.91 -13.25 5.69
C ALA A 48 -16.24 -12.56 5.31
N ASP A 49 -16.39 -11.28 5.65
CA ASP A 49 -17.58 -10.47 5.34
C ASP A 49 -17.51 -9.77 3.97
N MET A 50 -16.45 -10.04 3.20
CA MET A 50 -16.19 -9.51 1.86
C MET A 50 -16.05 -10.65 0.84
N PRO A 51 -17.15 -11.25 0.35
CA PRO A 51 -17.12 -12.50 -0.43
C PRO A 51 -16.19 -12.48 -1.64
N GLU A 52 -16.23 -11.44 -2.47
CA GLU A 52 -15.38 -11.31 -3.64
C GLU A 52 -13.89 -11.24 -3.27
N THR A 53 -13.57 -10.47 -2.23
CA THR A 53 -12.20 -10.33 -1.73
C THR A 53 -11.72 -11.64 -1.09
N SER A 54 -12.57 -12.29 -0.31
CA SER A 54 -12.27 -13.57 0.34
C SER A 54 -12.01 -14.69 -0.69
N GLN A 55 -12.77 -14.69 -1.78
CA GLN A 55 -12.55 -15.62 -2.89
C GLN A 55 -11.23 -15.35 -3.62
N ALA A 56 -10.86 -14.08 -3.80
CA ALA A 56 -9.60 -13.70 -4.43
C ALA A 56 -8.37 -14.01 -3.55
N PHE A 57 -8.53 -14.00 -2.22
CA PHE A 57 -7.46 -14.19 -1.24
C PHE A 57 -7.75 -15.34 -0.27
N PRO A 58 -7.82 -16.59 -0.76
CA PRO A 58 -8.07 -17.76 0.09
C PRO A 58 -6.88 -17.98 1.05
N ASN A 59 -7.17 -18.46 2.26
CA ASN A 59 -6.17 -18.79 3.30
C ASN A 59 -5.30 -17.60 3.75
N CYS A 60 -5.79 -16.38 3.59
CA CYS A 60 -5.09 -15.15 3.97
C CYS A 60 -5.39 -14.69 5.41
N GLY A 61 -5.96 -15.54 6.25
CA GLY A 61 -6.42 -15.17 7.58
C GLY A 61 -7.78 -14.48 7.54
N ASN A 62 -7.98 -13.54 8.46
CA ASN A 62 -9.24 -12.78 8.51
C ASN A 62 -8.99 -11.30 8.84
N TRP A 63 -8.02 -10.70 8.15
CA TRP A 63 -7.69 -9.29 8.32
C TRP A 63 -8.92 -8.38 8.14
N LEU A 64 -8.85 -7.21 8.74
CA LEU A 64 -9.95 -6.28 8.79
C LEU A 64 -9.67 -5.06 7.90
N LYS A 65 -10.75 -4.52 7.31
CA LYS A 65 -10.76 -3.29 6.52
C LYS A 65 -11.81 -2.32 7.04
N ALA A 66 -11.49 -1.02 7.07
CA ALA A 66 -12.45 0.03 7.39
C ALA A 66 -12.28 1.23 6.46
N GLU A 67 -13.35 2.02 6.30
CA GLU A 67 -13.32 3.28 5.57
C GLU A 67 -12.62 4.36 6.40
N ILE A 68 -11.88 5.23 5.72
CA ILE A 68 -11.26 6.40 6.34
C ILE A 68 -12.31 7.53 6.40
N GLY A 69 -12.47 8.14 7.57
CA GLY A 69 -13.33 9.30 7.74
C GLY A 69 -12.88 10.50 6.92
N GLU A 70 -13.80 11.43 6.64
CA GLU A 70 -13.50 12.57 5.77
C GLU A 70 -12.40 13.49 6.32
N LEU A 71 -12.37 13.72 7.65
CA LEU A 71 -11.35 14.53 8.29
C LEU A 71 -9.97 13.87 8.21
N GLU A 72 -9.91 12.58 8.54
CA GLU A 72 -8.68 11.77 8.47
C GLU A 72 -8.18 11.68 7.02
N ARG A 73 -9.10 11.52 6.07
CA ARG A 73 -8.77 11.51 4.65
C ARG A 73 -8.14 12.84 4.21
N ARG A 74 -8.65 13.98 4.67
CA ARG A 74 -8.07 15.29 4.38
C ARG A 74 -6.66 15.41 4.92
N VAL A 75 -6.45 15.07 6.20
CA VAL A 75 -5.10 15.07 6.82
C VAL A 75 -4.14 14.18 6.03
N PHE A 76 -4.59 13.00 5.62
CA PHE A 76 -3.77 12.09 4.81
C PHE A 76 -3.42 12.67 3.44
N LEU A 77 -4.39 13.23 2.72
CA LEU A 77 -4.14 13.86 1.41
C LEU A 77 -3.23 15.07 1.51
N ASP A 78 -3.38 15.91 2.55
CA ASP A 78 -2.49 17.04 2.78
C ASP A 78 -1.05 16.57 3.04
N ARG A 79 -0.88 15.44 3.72
CA ARG A 79 0.43 14.84 3.97
C ARG A 79 1.05 14.24 2.69
N LEU A 80 0.23 13.64 1.82
CA LEU A 80 0.67 13.16 0.51
C LEU A 80 1.05 14.29 -0.45
N ALA A 81 0.61 15.52 -0.21
CA ALA A 81 0.96 16.69 -1.02
C ALA A 81 2.36 17.28 -0.71
N LEU A 82 3.19 16.59 0.08
CA LEU A 82 4.58 17.01 0.32
C LEU A 82 5.40 16.99 -0.98
N PRO A 83 6.29 18.00 -1.21
CA PRO A 83 7.00 18.15 -2.48
C PRO A 83 7.71 16.89 -2.97
N CYS A 84 8.41 16.16 -2.11
CA CYS A 84 9.14 14.95 -2.52
C CYS A 84 8.21 13.81 -2.97
N ILE A 85 6.98 13.74 -2.44
CA ILE A 85 5.96 12.76 -2.86
C ILE A 85 5.36 13.23 -4.18
N MET A 86 5.09 14.51 -4.30
CA MET A 86 4.55 15.11 -5.53
C MET A 86 5.52 14.94 -6.68
N ASP A 87 6.82 15.22 -6.48
CA ASP A 87 7.86 15.01 -7.49
C ASP A 87 7.89 13.55 -7.99
N TYR A 88 7.70 12.59 -7.07
CA TYR A 88 7.61 11.18 -7.44
C TYR A 88 6.36 10.90 -8.28
N ILE A 89 5.20 11.35 -7.84
CA ILE A 89 3.92 11.12 -8.52
C ILE A 89 3.92 11.77 -9.91
N GLU A 90 4.40 13.01 -10.02
CA GLU A 90 4.48 13.77 -11.28
C GLU A 90 5.48 13.19 -12.28
N SER A 91 6.41 12.36 -11.82
CA SER A 91 7.32 11.63 -12.71
C SER A 91 6.62 10.57 -13.55
N PHE A 92 5.40 10.15 -13.16
CA PHE A 92 4.62 9.18 -13.90
C PHE A 92 3.61 9.86 -14.84
N PRO A 93 3.44 9.34 -16.07
CA PRO A 93 2.46 9.91 -17.00
C PRO A 93 1.03 9.66 -16.49
N ASN A 94 0.19 10.68 -16.61
CA ASN A 94 -1.26 10.60 -16.40
C ASN A 94 -1.72 10.14 -14.99
N VAL A 95 -0.89 10.18 -13.97
CA VAL A 95 -1.32 9.94 -12.58
C VAL A 95 -2.01 11.18 -12.05
N LYS A 96 -3.23 11.01 -11.54
CA LYS A 96 -4.02 12.10 -10.95
C LYS A 96 -3.73 12.20 -9.45
N GLN A 97 -3.08 13.28 -9.05
CA GLN A 97 -2.67 13.54 -7.66
C GLN A 97 -3.84 13.53 -6.67
N ARG A 98 -5.02 13.97 -7.09
CA ARG A 98 -6.22 14.06 -6.24
C ARG A 98 -7.16 12.87 -6.36
N HIS A 99 -6.92 11.98 -7.29
CA HIS A 99 -7.71 10.78 -7.45
C HIS A 99 -7.08 9.62 -6.69
N VAL A 100 -7.31 9.63 -5.39
CA VAL A 100 -6.75 8.67 -4.44
C VAL A 100 -7.86 7.88 -3.77
N THR A 101 -7.75 6.56 -3.81
CA THR A 101 -8.57 5.66 -3.00
C THR A 101 -7.75 5.11 -1.85
N SER A 102 -8.32 5.04 -0.65
CA SER A 102 -7.61 4.51 0.52
C SER A 102 -8.57 3.95 1.56
N SER A 103 -8.07 3.00 2.35
CA SER A 103 -8.79 2.37 3.45
C SER A 103 -7.83 2.04 4.59
N TYR A 104 -8.37 1.89 5.80
CA TYR A 104 -7.66 1.30 6.92
C TYR A 104 -7.60 -0.21 6.80
N TYR A 105 -6.50 -0.79 7.23
CA TYR A 105 -6.29 -2.22 7.33
C TYR A 105 -5.63 -2.57 8.66
N THR A 106 -6.05 -3.69 9.23
CA THR A 106 -5.37 -4.30 10.36
C THR A 106 -5.15 -5.79 10.11
N TYR A 107 -3.93 -6.23 10.36
CA TYR A 107 -3.50 -7.61 10.29
C TYR A 107 -3.03 -8.05 11.67
N VAL A 108 -3.38 -9.25 12.07
CA VAL A 108 -2.90 -9.90 13.30
C VAL A 108 -2.14 -11.19 12.97
N ALA A 109 -1.62 -11.85 13.97
CA ALA A 109 -0.93 -13.14 13.81
C ALA A 109 -1.76 -14.12 12.94
N GLY A 110 -1.15 -14.65 11.89
CA GLY A 110 -1.79 -15.52 10.90
C GLY A 110 -2.36 -14.82 9.66
N ASP A 111 -2.55 -13.51 9.68
CA ASP A 111 -3.05 -12.75 8.53
C ASP A 111 -1.94 -12.47 7.50
N CYS A 112 -2.31 -12.43 6.22
CA CYS A 112 -1.42 -12.08 5.12
C CYS A 112 -2.25 -11.53 3.93
N LEU A 113 -1.57 -11.14 2.87
CA LEU A 113 -2.18 -10.92 1.57
C LEU A 113 -1.35 -11.68 0.53
N SER A 114 -1.96 -12.65 -0.15
CA SER A 114 -1.26 -13.51 -1.12
C SER A 114 -0.78 -12.72 -2.34
N LEU A 115 0.05 -13.33 -3.17
CA LEU A 115 0.62 -12.72 -4.36
C LEU A 115 -0.48 -12.24 -5.32
N HIS A 116 -0.43 -10.97 -5.70
CA HIS A 116 -1.38 -10.31 -6.62
C HIS A 116 -0.71 -9.12 -7.31
N ALA A 117 -1.42 -8.50 -8.25
CA ALA A 117 -0.88 -7.41 -9.07
C ALA A 117 -1.74 -6.12 -9.07
N ASP A 118 -2.86 -6.07 -8.38
CA ASP A 118 -3.79 -4.94 -8.35
C ASP A 118 -4.37 -4.52 -9.73
N THR A 119 -4.48 -5.47 -10.66
CA THR A 119 -4.90 -5.19 -12.04
C THR A 119 -6.41 -5.02 -12.24
N ASP A 120 -7.26 -5.44 -11.29
CA ASP A 120 -8.64 -5.82 -11.57
C ASP A 120 -9.72 -4.79 -11.21
N THR A 121 -9.37 -3.54 -11.00
CA THR A 121 -10.42 -2.57 -10.69
C THR A 121 -10.37 -1.35 -11.59
N ARG A 122 -11.21 -1.40 -12.60
CA ARG A 122 -11.67 -0.22 -13.31
C ARG A 122 -12.72 0.45 -12.44
N TYR A 123 -12.40 1.59 -11.86
CA TYR A 123 -13.35 2.40 -11.15
C TYR A 123 -13.85 3.50 -12.10
N SER A 124 -15.10 3.41 -12.52
CA SER A 124 -15.79 4.56 -13.11
C SER A 124 -16.57 5.25 -11.99
N SER A 125 -15.99 6.27 -11.38
CA SER A 125 -16.72 7.21 -10.54
C SER A 125 -17.01 8.52 -11.26
N ASP A 126 -16.56 8.65 -12.53
CA ASP A 126 -16.80 9.84 -13.35
C ASP A 126 -18.18 9.74 -13.99
N PRO A 127 -19.04 10.79 -13.85
CA PRO A 127 -20.34 10.86 -14.52
C PRO A 127 -20.25 10.75 -16.05
N ARG A 128 -19.08 10.98 -16.63
CA ARG A 128 -18.80 10.85 -18.07
C ARG A 128 -18.39 9.42 -18.48
N GLY A 129 -18.34 8.47 -17.54
CA GLY A 129 -17.97 7.08 -17.80
C GLY A 129 -16.48 6.85 -18.07
N LEU A 130 -15.61 7.81 -17.72
CA LEU A 130 -14.17 7.62 -17.82
C LEU A 130 -13.71 6.59 -16.80
N GLU A 131 -13.02 5.57 -17.28
CA GLU A 131 -12.44 4.51 -16.42
C GLU A 131 -11.12 5.01 -15.83
N ALA A 132 -10.96 4.84 -14.52
CA ALA A 132 -9.70 5.11 -13.84
C ALA A 132 -8.98 3.80 -13.52
N GLU A 133 -7.68 3.75 -13.76
CA GLU A 133 -6.85 2.59 -13.46
C GLU A 133 -5.94 2.87 -12.26
N LYS A 134 -5.72 1.86 -11.42
CA LYS A 134 -4.71 1.89 -10.37
C LYS A 134 -3.32 1.95 -11.00
N ARG A 135 -2.46 2.87 -10.54
CA ARG A 135 -1.11 3.02 -11.10
C ARG A 135 -0.01 3.09 -10.06
N LEU A 136 -0.24 3.76 -8.94
CA LEU A 136 0.68 3.77 -7.82
C LEU A 136 -0.05 3.22 -6.60
N ALA A 137 0.42 2.11 -6.07
CA ALA A 137 0.00 1.61 -4.78
C ALA A 137 0.75 2.37 -3.69
N MET A 138 0.08 2.56 -2.57
CA MET A 138 0.66 3.15 -1.38
C MET A 138 0.28 2.36 -0.14
N VAL A 139 1.19 2.28 0.81
CA VAL A 139 0.92 1.78 2.15
C VAL A 139 1.70 2.58 3.17
N THR A 140 1.05 2.99 4.25
CA THR A 140 1.70 3.65 5.39
C THR A 140 1.32 2.97 6.68
N TYR A 141 2.25 2.90 7.62
CA TYR A 141 2.14 2.08 8.82
C TYR A 141 1.92 2.95 10.05
N LEU A 142 0.94 2.56 10.87
CA LEU A 142 0.42 3.36 11.98
C LEU A 142 0.54 2.66 13.35
N HIS A 143 1.13 1.48 13.43
CA HIS A 143 1.45 0.82 14.71
C HIS A 143 2.67 1.46 15.37
N ASP A 144 2.78 1.34 16.68
CA ASP A 144 3.86 1.99 17.45
C ASP A 144 5.18 1.26 17.37
N GLU A 145 5.13 -0.08 17.34
CA GLU A 145 6.29 -0.96 17.32
C GLU A 145 6.06 -2.12 16.34
N TRP A 146 7.12 -2.56 15.71
CA TRP A 146 7.13 -3.78 14.91
C TRP A 146 8.51 -4.43 14.91
N LEU A 147 8.60 -5.63 15.48
CA LEU A 147 9.85 -6.35 15.55
C LEU A 147 10.11 -7.17 14.26
N PRO A 148 11.37 -7.38 13.87
CA PRO A 148 11.72 -8.16 12.69
C PRO A 148 11.12 -9.57 12.68
N ASP A 149 11.05 -10.24 13.85
CA ASP A 149 10.54 -11.60 14.00
C ASP A 149 9.02 -11.70 13.85
N TRP A 150 8.31 -10.56 13.74
CA TRP A 150 6.86 -10.54 13.54
C TRP A 150 6.45 -10.62 12.08
N ALA A 151 7.40 -10.61 11.16
CA ALA A 151 7.18 -10.68 9.72
C ALA A 151 6.22 -9.58 9.19
N GLY A 152 5.29 -9.89 8.27
CA GLY A 152 4.33 -8.90 7.74
C GLY A 152 4.93 -7.94 6.72
N GLU A 153 6.10 -8.23 6.16
CA GLU A 153 6.78 -7.42 5.14
C GLU A 153 5.96 -7.33 3.86
N LEU A 154 6.09 -6.20 3.19
CA LEU A 154 5.69 -6.04 1.80
C LEU A 154 6.82 -6.56 0.90
N ILE A 155 6.53 -7.63 0.16
CA ILE A 155 7.45 -8.17 -0.85
C ILE A 155 6.97 -7.75 -2.23
N ILE A 156 7.86 -7.16 -3.02
CA ILE A 156 7.61 -6.80 -4.42
C ILE A 156 8.50 -7.67 -5.29
N TYR A 157 7.92 -8.21 -6.37
CA TYR A 157 8.59 -9.12 -7.29
C TYR A 157 8.80 -8.48 -8.65
N GLU A 158 9.86 -8.92 -9.33
CA GLU A 158 10.08 -8.73 -10.76
C GLU A 158 9.91 -10.04 -11.49
N SER A 159 9.30 -9.94 -12.67
CA SER A 159 9.19 -11.08 -13.59
C SER A 159 10.42 -11.10 -14.50
N LYS A 160 11.08 -12.24 -14.57
CA LYS A 160 12.18 -12.50 -15.48
C LYS A 160 11.92 -13.80 -16.26
N GLN A 161 12.64 -13.99 -17.35
CA GLN A 161 12.70 -15.29 -18.04
C GLN A 161 14.00 -15.98 -17.61
N ASP A 162 13.90 -17.25 -17.27
CA ASP A 162 15.07 -18.11 -17.07
C ASP A 162 15.73 -18.48 -18.40
N ARG A 163 16.78 -19.32 -18.34
CA ARG A 163 17.53 -19.77 -19.54
C ARG A 163 16.69 -20.60 -20.49
N GLU A 164 15.57 -21.16 -20.02
CA GLU A 164 14.64 -22.00 -20.78
C GLU A 164 13.44 -21.20 -21.30
N GLY A 165 13.41 -19.87 -21.05
CA GLY A 165 12.32 -18.98 -21.45
C GLY A 165 11.10 -19.05 -20.52
N LYS A 166 11.18 -19.76 -19.40
CA LYS A 166 10.09 -19.86 -18.41
C LYS A 166 10.06 -18.60 -17.54
N GLN A 167 8.87 -18.06 -17.32
CA GLN A 167 8.69 -16.94 -16.41
C GLN A 167 9.00 -17.35 -14.97
N VAL A 168 9.90 -16.62 -14.33
CA VAL A 168 10.26 -16.75 -12.93
C VAL A 168 10.08 -15.41 -12.22
N PHE A 169 9.79 -15.46 -10.93
CA PHE A 169 9.61 -14.27 -10.10
C PHE A 169 10.75 -14.19 -9.10
N GLU A 170 11.44 -13.06 -9.11
CA GLU A 170 12.50 -12.75 -8.15
C GLU A 170 12.05 -11.65 -7.21
N VAL A 171 12.45 -11.75 -5.94
CA VAL A 171 12.22 -10.68 -4.97
C VAL A 171 13.06 -9.46 -5.36
N SER A 172 12.38 -8.37 -5.68
CA SER A 172 13.00 -7.08 -6.00
C SER A 172 13.14 -6.23 -4.75
N TYR A 173 12.10 -6.19 -3.91
CA TYR A 173 12.11 -5.46 -2.64
C TYR A 173 11.47 -6.29 -1.53
N CYS A 174 12.11 -6.24 -0.36
CA CYS A 174 11.57 -6.72 0.91
C CYS A 174 11.51 -5.53 1.86
N ILE A 175 10.31 -5.06 2.17
CA ILE A 175 10.10 -3.80 2.90
C ILE A 175 9.41 -4.13 4.22
N PRO A 176 10.12 -4.01 5.35
CA PRO A 176 9.52 -4.20 6.66
C PRO A 176 8.45 -3.13 6.92
N PRO A 177 7.40 -3.45 7.67
CA PRO A 177 6.35 -2.50 8.01
C PRO A 177 6.83 -1.55 9.12
N GLN A 178 7.75 -0.65 8.77
CA GLN A 178 8.36 0.29 9.69
C GLN A 178 7.32 1.30 10.22
N PRO A 179 7.12 1.44 11.54
CA PRO A 179 6.21 2.42 12.12
C PRO A 179 6.43 3.84 11.58
N GLY A 180 5.35 4.51 11.23
CA GLY A 180 5.38 5.88 10.73
C GLY A 180 5.94 6.05 9.31
N SER A 181 6.24 4.98 8.58
CA SER A 181 6.74 5.06 7.20
C SER A 181 5.63 5.06 6.15
N LEU A 182 5.96 5.57 4.95
CA LEU A 182 5.16 5.49 3.73
C LEU A 182 5.95 4.76 2.64
N VAL A 183 5.29 3.85 1.95
CA VAL A 183 5.79 3.14 0.76
C VAL A 183 4.90 3.47 -0.42
N LEU A 184 5.51 3.83 -1.55
CA LEU A 184 4.85 4.01 -2.85
C LEU A 184 5.54 3.13 -3.89
N PHE A 185 4.77 2.42 -4.71
CA PHE A 185 5.28 1.57 -5.77
C PHE A 185 4.29 1.46 -6.93
N THR A 186 4.81 1.10 -8.09
CA THR A 186 4.01 0.98 -9.31
C THR A 186 3.16 -0.29 -9.32
N VAL A 187 1.98 -0.20 -9.92
CA VAL A 187 1.12 -1.33 -10.26
C VAL A 187 0.73 -1.24 -11.74
N PRO A 188 0.48 -2.37 -12.44
CA PRO A 188 0.49 -3.74 -11.96
C PRO A 188 1.93 -4.24 -11.72
N ARG A 189 2.20 -4.66 -10.53
CA ARG A 189 3.48 -5.27 -10.13
C ARG A 189 3.16 -6.34 -9.10
N LEU A 190 3.68 -7.54 -9.30
CA LEU A 190 3.41 -8.63 -8.36
C LEU A 190 3.97 -8.30 -6.98
N HIS A 191 3.12 -8.39 -5.99
CA HIS A 191 3.48 -8.13 -4.60
C HIS A 191 2.62 -8.95 -3.64
N ARG A 192 3.06 -9.04 -2.40
CA ARG A 192 2.33 -9.68 -1.31
C ARG A 192 2.66 -9.03 0.03
N VAL A 193 1.79 -9.24 1.01
CA VAL A 193 2.10 -9.02 2.43
C VAL A 193 2.41 -10.38 3.04
N CYS A 194 3.61 -10.53 3.62
CA CYS A 194 3.99 -11.75 4.33
C CYS A 194 3.04 -12.01 5.48
N ARG A 195 2.88 -13.29 5.82
CA ARG A 195 2.06 -13.68 6.96
C ARG A 195 2.66 -13.13 8.25
N VAL A 196 1.83 -12.48 9.04
CA VAL A 196 2.22 -12.03 10.38
C VAL A 196 2.50 -13.26 11.23
N ASP A 197 3.69 -13.30 11.83
CA ASP A 197 4.14 -14.45 12.62
C ASP A 197 3.36 -14.53 13.95
N PRO A 198 3.10 -15.73 14.48
CA PRO A 198 2.52 -15.92 15.80
C PRO A 198 3.30 -15.22 16.94
N LEU A 199 4.60 -14.99 16.77
CA LEU A 199 5.41 -14.23 17.73
C LEU A 199 4.95 -12.76 17.89
N ALA A 200 4.17 -12.22 16.97
CA ALA A 200 3.56 -10.92 17.13
C ALA A 200 2.49 -10.88 18.25
N GLY A 201 1.99 -12.06 18.68
CA GLY A 201 0.98 -12.13 19.72
C GLY A 201 -0.25 -11.28 19.41
N ASP A 202 -0.59 -10.36 20.31
CA ASP A 202 -1.74 -9.46 20.18
C ASP A 202 -1.42 -8.15 19.43
N HIS A 203 -0.17 -7.98 18.97
CA HIS A 203 0.22 -6.78 18.21
C HIS A 203 -0.47 -6.75 16.85
N LYS A 204 -0.91 -5.56 16.46
CA LYS A 204 -1.64 -5.32 15.22
C LYS A 204 -0.77 -4.54 14.21
N ARG A 205 -0.62 -5.08 13.02
CA ARG A 205 -0.05 -4.34 11.89
C ARG A 205 -1.11 -3.40 11.33
N LEU A 206 -1.09 -2.16 11.80
CA LEU A 206 -2.02 -1.11 11.40
C LEU A 206 -1.49 -0.36 10.18
N SER A 207 -2.33 -0.15 9.18
CA SER A 207 -1.93 0.59 7.98
C SER A 207 -3.10 1.33 7.32
N ILE A 208 -2.74 2.37 6.54
CA ILE A 208 -3.57 2.89 5.46
C ILE A 208 -2.96 2.36 4.16
N ALA A 209 -3.77 1.74 3.32
CA ALA A 209 -3.36 1.34 1.98
C ALA A 209 -4.35 1.83 0.93
N GLY A 210 -3.86 2.07 -0.29
CA GLY A 210 -4.68 2.59 -1.37
C GLY A 210 -3.90 2.83 -2.65
N TRP A 211 -4.48 3.61 -3.56
CA TRP A 211 -3.93 3.80 -4.90
C TRP A 211 -4.14 5.21 -5.40
N PHE A 212 -3.13 5.74 -6.10
CA PHE A 212 -3.31 6.82 -7.04
C PHE A 212 -3.80 6.26 -8.36
N MET A 213 -4.79 6.90 -8.93
CA MET A 213 -5.48 6.48 -10.13
C MET A 213 -5.06 7.32 -11.34
N THR A 214 -5.15 6.73 -12.53
CA THR A 214 -5.14 7.50 -13.78
C THR A 214 -6.54 7.57 -14.36
N GLU A 215 -6.76 8.54 -15.24
CA GLU A 215 -7.89 8.59 -16.15
C GLU A 215 -7.34 8.46 -17.59
N HIS A 216 -8.04 7.71 -18.42
CA HIS A 216 -7.76 7.61 -19.85
C HIS A 216 -8.31 8.79 -20.61
#